data_b36689fa2ef570629217c6366aa9e3b7
#
_entry.id   b36689fa2ef570629217c6366aa9e3b7
#
_cell.length_a   1.000
_cell.length_b   1.000
_cell.length_c   1.000
_cell.angle_alpha   90.00
_cell.angle_beta   90.00
_cell.angle_gamma   90.00
#
_symmetry.space_group_name_H-M   'P 1'
#
loop_
_entity.id
_entity.type
_entity.pdbx_description
1 polymer ?
#
loop_
_entity_poly.entity_id
_entity_poly.type
_entity_poly.pdbx_seq_one_letter_code
_entity_poly.pdbx_strand_id
1 'polypeptide(L)'
;TIMSFFYVFFFGMMLSDAAYGAVVAIVCAILVKKYPRMSQSMAKSLKLFFYCGVSTLVWGVLFGGYFGNIVDIVSEKFFGHTVTVPALWFVPLNDPMKLLVYSLLFGTIHLFVGLGIKGYLCLKDGKVVDFICDVVLWFVMLIGLILMLLPSDIFASIAQTTIVFPAALNTAAKVMAAGGAIGIVLMSGRANKNPALRLALGAYDLYNVTGWLSDALSYSRLLALGLATGVIASVINQMGAMLPNNVIGVILFIVIFIVGHVLNLAINLLGAYVHTNRLQFVEFFGKFYEGGGKAFEPFKENTKYVDVKEETTL
;
A
#
# COMPACT_ATOMS: atom_id res chain seq x y z
N THR A 1 12.96 -5.27 7.13
CA THR A 1 13.35 -4.71 5.81
C THR A 1 12.22 -4.83 4.79
N ILE A 2 11.63 -6.04 4.59
CA ILE A 2 10.55 -6.26 3.62
C ILE A 2 9.32 -5.38 3.93
N MET A 3 8.88 -5.35 5.18
CA MET A 3 7.77 -4.50 5.62
C MET A 3 8.03 -3.02 5.34
N SER A 4 9.24 -2.52 5.63
CA SER A 4 9.58 -1.11 5.39
C SER A 4 9.55 -0.76 3.91
N PHE A 5 9.97 -1.68 3.04
CA PHE A 5 9.88 -1.49 1.59
C PHE A 5 8.42 -1.34 1.14
N PHE A 6 7.55 -2.28 1.51
CA PHE A 6 6.13 -2.20 1.14
C PHE A 6 5.42 -1.02 1.79
N TYR A 7 5.82 -0.65 3.01
CA TYR A 7 5.28 0.54 3.68
C TYR A 7 5.54 1.80 2.85
N VAL A 8 6.79 2.04 2.48
CA VAL A 8 7.22 3.19 1.68
C VAL A 8 6.56 3.17 0.29
N PHE A 9 6.47 1.99 -0.32
CA PHE A 9 5.86 1.80 -1.63
C PHE A 9 4.37 2.17 -1.64
N PHE A 10 3.57 1.60 -0.73
CA PHE A 10 2.13 1.87 -0.66
C PHE A 10 1.82 3.28 -0.18
N PHE A 11 2.59 3.80 0.76
CA PHE A 11 2.43 5.18 1.20
C PHE A 11 2.60 6.17 0.05
N GLY A 12 3.65 5.98 -0.76
CA GLY A 12 3.88 6.81 -1.93
C GLY A 12 2.74 6.74 -2.95
N MET A 13 2.23 5.55 -3.21
CA MET A 13 1.13 5.33 -4.14
C MET A 13 -0.19 5.93 -3.64
N MET A 14 -0.44 5.95 -2.31
CA MET A 14 -1.63 6.57 -1.72
C MET A 14 -1.63 8.09 -1.82
N LEU A 15 -0.49 8.73 -1.59
CA LEU A 15 -0.38 10.19 -1.64
C LEU A 15 -0.22 10.71 -3.07
N SER A 16 0.47 9.99 -3.92
CA SER A 16 0.58 10.05 -5.40
C SER A 16 0.68 11.44 -6.06
N ASP A 17 1.26 12.42 -5.37
CA ASP A 17 1.51 13.77 -5.90
C ASP A 17 2.96 14.17 -5.68
N ALA A 18 3.66 14.52 -6.78
CA ALA A 18 5.10 14.80 -6.74
C ALA A 18 5.44 16.02 -5.90
N ALA A 19 4.62 17.05 -5.93
CA ALA A 19 4.87 18.28 -5.18
C ALA A 19 4.68 18.06 -3.68
N TYR A 20 3.64 17.35 -3.27
CA TYR A 20 3.45 16.96 -1.87
C TYR A 20 4.58 16.04 -1.39
N GLY A 21 5.02 15.09 -2.22
CA GLY A 21 6.15 14.23 -1.92
C GLY A 21 7.45 15.01 -1.70
N ALA A 22 7.73 15.98 -2.57
CA ALA A 22 8.89 16.86 -2.44
C ALA A 22 8.84 17.70 -1.15
N VAL A 23 7.69 18.29 -0.82
CA VAL A 23 7.50 19.07 0.42
C VAL A 23 7.77 18.20 1.65
N VAL A 24 7.19 17.01 1.73
CA VAL A 24 7.39 16.09 2.87
C VAL A 24 8.84 15.67 2.97
N ALA A 25 9.49 15.30 1.86
CA ALA A 25 10.89 14.87 1.85
C ALA A 25 11.82 16.01 2.31
N ILE A 26 11.64 17.23 1.78
CA ILE A 26 12.45 18.39 2.13
C ILE A 26 12.29 18.77 3.60
N VAL A 27 11.05 18.84 4.08
CA VAL A 27 10.76 19.17 5.49
C VAL A 27 11.39 18.14 6.43
N CYS A 28 11.22 16.85 6.17
CA CYS A 28 11.82 15.78 6.97
C CYS A 28 13.35 15.83 6.92
N ALA A 29 13.96 16.08 5.76
CA ALA A 29 15.41 16.18 5.62
C ALA A 29 15.96 17.39 6.43
N ILE A 30 15.30 18.53 6.36
CA ILE A 30 15.68 19.74 7.12
C ILE A 30 15.58 19.46 8.62
N LEU A 31 14.48 18.86 9.09
CA LEU A 31 14.29 18.58 10.51
C LEU A 31 15.35 17.60 11.05
N VAL A 32 15.65 16.52 10.31
CA VAL A 32 16.69 15.56 10.71
C VAL A 32 18.06 16.22 10.77
N LYS A 33 18.39 17.13 9.83
CA LYS A 33 19.68 17.82 9.78
C LYS A 33 19.80 18.90 10.86
N LYS A 34 18.70 19.65 11.11
CA LYS A 34 18.70 20.80 12.03
C LYS A 34 18.69 20.37 13.50
N TYR A 35 18.06 19.23 13.82
CA TYR A 35 17.90 18.75 15.19
C TYR A 35 18.58 17.39 15.42
N PRO A 36 19.92 17.29 15.41
CA PRO A 36 20.64 16.02 15.55
C PRO A 36 20.47 15.36 16.92
N ARG A 37 20.07 16.13 17.96
CA ARG A 37 19.87 15.67 19.35
C ARG A 37 18.44 15.23 19.66
N MET A 38 17.60 14.98 18.64
CA MET A 38 16.25 14.46 18.88
C MET A 38 16.27 13.00 19.38
N SER A 39 15.19 12.55 20.00
CA SER A 39 15.07 11.16 20.44
C SER A 39 15.25 10.19 19.27
N GLN A 40 15.83 9.01 19.53
CA GLN A 40 16.06 8.00 18.49
C GLN A 40 14.76 7.57 17.79
N SER A 41 13.65 7.52 18.53
CA SER A 41 12.33 7.18 17.97
C SER A 41 11.87 8.23 16.96
N MET A 42 11.97 9.51 17.30
CA MET A 42 11.61 10.63 16.42
C MET A 42 12.50 10.64 15.17
N ALA A 43 13.81 10.46 15.34
CA ALA A 43 14.75 10.41 14.21
C ALA A 43 14.43 9.26 13.24
N LYS A 44 14.07 8.08 13.74
CA LYS A 44 13.65 6.94 12.92
C LYS A 44 12.35 7.23 12.17
N SER A 45 11.37 7.84 12.85
CA SER A 45 10.09 8.22 12.22
C SER A 45 10.28 9.26 11.12
N LEU A 46 11.07 10.31 11.35
CA LEU A 46 11.36 11.32 10.33
C LEU A 46 12.11 10.75 9.13
N LYS A 47 13.05 9.82 9.36
CA LYS A 47 13.73 9.12 8.25
C LYS A 47 12.74 8.27 7.46
N LEU A 48 11.79 7.59 8.11
CA LEU A 48 10.76 6.84 7.42
C LEU A 48 9.90 7.77 6.55
N PHE A 49 9.43 8.89 7.09
CA PHE A 49 8.65 9.89 6.34
C PHE A 49 9.45 10.54 5.21
N PHE A 50 10.76 10.70 5.38
CA PHE A 50 11.63 11.13 4.27
C PHE A 50 11.57 10.16 3.10
N TYR A 51 11.75 8.85 3.35
CA TYR A 51 11.64 7.84 2.30
C TYR A 51 10.22 7.75 1.71
N CYS A 52 9.19 7.91 2.55
CA CYS A 52 7.81 8.00 2.08
C CYS A 52 7.60 9.20 1.16
N GLY A 53 8.17 10.35 1.49
CA GLY A 53 8.13 11.55 0.64
C GLY A 53 8.84 11.34 -0.70
N VAL A 54 10.01 10.70 -0.71
CA VAL A 54 10.71 10.34 -1.94
C VAL A 54 9.88 9.37 -2.79
N SER A 55 9.27 8.36 -2.18
CA SER A 55 8.38 7.42 -2.88
C SER A 55 7.16 8.14 -3.48
N THR A 56 6.56 9.05 -2.72
CA THR A 56 5.43 9.88 -3.19
C THR A 56 5.83 10.75 -4.38
N LEU A 57 7.03 11.32 -4.36
CA LEU A 57 7.56 12.09 -5.48
C LEU A 57 7.67 11.21 -6.73
N VAL A 58 8.24 10.02 -6.61
CA VAL A 58 8.36 9.07 -7.73
C VAL A 58 6.99 8.70 -8.30
N TRP A 59 6.05 8.32 -7.44
CA TRP A 59 4.68 7.98 -7.86
C TRP A 59 3.95 9.19 -8.47
N GLY A 60 4.13 10.39 -7.91
CA GLY A 60 3.54 11.62 -8.43
C GLY A 60 4.07 11.98 -9.83
N VAL A 61 5.35 11.75 -10.11
CA VAL A 61 5.92 11.94 -11.46
C VAL A 61 5.36 10.90 -12.44
N LEU A 62 5.20 9.64 -12.00
CA LEU A 62 4.59 8.60 -12.83
C LEU A 62 3.13 8.93 -13.20
N PHE A 63 2.38 9.48 -12.26
CA PHE A 63 0.96 9.81 -12.42
C PHE A 63 0.70 11.24 -12.91
N GLY A 64 1.75 12.09 -12.96
CA GLY A 64 1.65 13.46 -13.44
C GLY A 64 0.91 14.41 -12.49
N GLY A 65 0.91 14.13 -11.19
CA GLY A 65 0.33 15.00 -10.15
C GLY A 65 1.36 15.99 -9.61
N TYR A 66 1.08 17.29 -9.76
CA TYR A 66 1.92 18.40 -9.25
C TYR A 66 1.00 19.42 -8.58
N PHE A 67 0.72 19.27 -7.27
CA PHE A 67 -0.38 19.94 -6.59
C PHE A 67 -1.71 19.78 -7.36
N GLY A 68 -2.02 18.55 -7.75
CA GLY A 68 -3.08 18.28 -8.70
C GLY A 68 -2.73 18.79 -10.11
N ASN A 69 -3.52 19.73 -10.63
CA ASN A 69 -3.36 20.33 -11.97
C ASN A 69 -2.96 21.82 -11.92
N ILE A 70 -2.16 22.23 -10.95
CA ILE A 70 -1.81 23.64 -10.74
C ILE A 70 -1.07 24.23 -11.95
N VAL A 71 -0.21 23.43 -12.61
CA VAL A 71 0.57 23.89 -13.76
C VAL A 71 -0.35 24.31 -14.91
N ASP A 72 -1.39 23.52 -15.19
CA ASP A 72 -2.37 23.81 -16.24
C ASP A 72 -3.13 25.12 -15.92
N ILE A 73 -3.61 25.25 -14.69
CA ILE A 73 -4.43 26.38 -14.25
C ILE A 73 -3.63 27.69 -14.20
N VAL A 74 -2.41 27.65 -13.66
CA VAL A 74 -1.56 28.85 -13.61
C VAL A 74 -1.13 29.28 -15.00
N SER A 75 -0.78 28.33 -15.88
CA SER A 75 -0.39 28.63 -17.25
C SER A 75 -1.55 29.23 -18.06
N GLU A 76 -2.76 28.70 -17.92
CA GLU A 76 -3.95 29.24 -18.58
C GLU A 76 -4.31 30.61 -18.04
N LYS A 77 -4.36 30.79 -16.71
CA LYS A 77 -4.79 32.02 -16.07
C LYS A 77 -3.85 33.20 -16.27
N PHE A 78 -2.54 32.98 -16.21
CA PHE A 78 -1.54 34.05 -16.25
C PHE A 78 -0.82 34.20 -17.58
N PHE A 79 -0.73 33.13 -18.39
CA PHE A 79 -0.02 33.14 -19.66
C PHE A 79 -0.93 32.96 -20.88
N GLY A 80 -2.22 32.65 -20.68
CA GLY A 80 -3.20 32.49 -21.75
C GLY A 80 -3.02 31.25 -22.65
N HIS A 81 -2.18 30.32 -22.26
CA HIS A 81 -2.00 29.02 -22.91
C HIS A 81 -1.81 27.93 -21.87
N THR A 82 -2.39 26.77 -22.11
CA THR A 82 -2.27 25.62 -21.20
C THR A 82 -0.95 24.91 -21.44
N VAL A 83 -0.15 24.75 -20.39
CA VAL A 83 1.05 23.92 -20.37
C VAL A 83 0.78 22.72 -19.48
N THR A 84 0.57 21.56 -20.10
CA THR A 84 0.35 20.29 -19.38
C THR A 84 1.68 19.56 -19.21
N VAL A 85 1.97 19.10 -17.99
CA VAL A 85 3.10 18.18 -17.76
C VAL A 85 2.58 16.76 -17.98
N PRO A 86 3.06 16.05 -19.02
CA PRO A 86 2.56 14.72 -19.30
C PRO A 86 2.94 13.74 -18.19
N ALA A 87 1.99 12.88 -17.78
CA ALA A 87 2.28 11.76 -16.91
C ALA A 87 3.20 10.77 -17.64
N LEU A 88 4.17 10.19 -16.93
CA LEU A 88 5.05 9.17 -17.50
C LEU A 88 4.35 7.83 -17.72
N TRP A 89 3.28 7.58 -16.99
CA TRP A 89 2.53 6.33 -17.08
C TRP A 89 1.08 6.59 -17.46
N PHE A 90 0.22 6.92 -16.50
CA PHE A 90 -1.19 7.30 -16.74
C PHE A 90 -1.67 8.25 -15.65
N VAL A 91 -2.72 9.01 -15.95
CA VAL A 91 -3.35 9.91 -14.98
C VAL A 91 -4.48 9.18 -14.27
N PRO A 92 -4.39 8.95 -12.95
CA PRO A 92 -5.41 8.22 -12.20
C PRO A 92 -6.82 8.83 -12.25
N LEU A 93 -6.90 10.16 -12.37
CA LEU A 93 -8.19 10.87 -12.49
C LEU A 93 -8.92 10.54 -13.80
N ASN A 94 -8.18 10.27 -14.88
CA ASN A 94 -8.76 9.93 -16.18
C ASN A 94 -9.06 8.42 -16.27
N ASP A 95 -8.19 7.58 -15.70
CA ASP A 95 -8.26 6.12 -15.79
C ASP A 95 -8.29 5.46 -14.39
N PRO A 96 -9.32 5.69 -13.56
CA PRO A 96 -9.37 5.16 -12.21
C PRO A 96 -9.39 3.62 -12.15
N MET A 97 -9.98 2.97 -13.16
CA MET A 97 -10.04 1.50 -13.23
C MET A 97 -8.66 0.87 -13.43
N LYS A 98 -7.76 1.51 -14.17
CA LYS A 98 -6.36 1.06 -14.28
C LYS A 98 -5.68 1.11 -12.92
N LEU A 99 -5.86 2.19 -12.15
CA LEU A 99 -5.30 2.30 -10.81
C LEU A 99 -5.86 1.22 -9.87
N LEU A 100 -7.16 0.88 -9.98
CA LEU A 100 -7.76 -0.20 -9.21
C LEU A 100 -7.09 -1.55 -9.51
N VAL A 101 -6.92 -1.88 -10.78
CA VAL A 101 -6.29 -3.15 -11.20
C VAL A 101 -4.85 -3.25 -10.68
N TYR A 102 -4.06 -2.17 -10.81
CA TYR A 102 -2.69 -2.15 -10.28
C TYR A 102 -2.65 -2.21 -8.75
N SER A 103 -3.59 -1.55 -8.07
CA SER A 103 -3.72 -1.62 -6.61
C SER A 103 -3.98 -3.04 -6.13
N LEU A 104 -4.90 -3.75 -6.79
CA LEU A 104 -5.20 -5.16 -6.50
C LEU A 104 -4.02 -6.07 -6.84
N LEU A 105 -3.32 -5.81 -7.95
CA LEU A 105 -2.13 -6.56 -8.34
C LEU A 105 -1.02 -6.43 -7.30
N PHE A 106 -0.65 -5.21 -6.92
CA PHE A 106 0.38 -4.98 -5.90
C PHE A 106 -0.04 -5.51 -4.54
N GLY A 107 -1.33 -5.42 -4.19
CA GLY A 107 -1.89 -6.03 -2.99
C GLY A 107 -1.75 -7.54 -2.98
N THR A 108 -2.08 -8.20 -4.08
CA THR A 108 -1.92 -9.65 -4.23
C THR A 108 -0.46 -10.08 -4.12
N ILE A 109 0.47 -9.34 -4.74
CA ILE A 109 1.91 -9.59 -4.60
C ILE A 109 2.33 -9.47 -3.13
N HIS A 110 1.87 -8.44 -2.43
CA HIS A 110 2.17 -8.23 -1.02
C HIS A 110 1.66 -9.38 -0.13
N LEU A 111 0.42 -9.83 -0.35
CA LEU A 111 -0.14 -10.98 0.35
C LEU A 111 0.62 -12.28 0.05
N PHE A 112 1.04 -12.49 -1.19
CA PHE A 112 1.84 -13.65 -1.56
C PHE A 112 3.24 -13.62 -0.94
N VAL A 113 3.86 -12.45 -0.84
CA VAL A 113 5.11 -12.30 -0.09
C VAL A 113 4.90 -12.66 1.39
N GLY A 114 3.79 -12.25 2.00
CA GLY A 114 3.41 -12.65 3.36
C GLY A 114 3.30 -14.17 3.53
N LEU A 115 2.61 -14.83 2.60
CA LEU A 115 2.50 -16.28 2.59
C LEU A 115 3.87 -16.96 2.34
N GLY A 116 4.71 -16.38 1.50
CA GLY A 116 6.09 -16.84 1.27
C GLY A 116 6.96 -16.75 2.53
N ILE A 117 6.79 -15.69 3.33
CA ILE A 117 7.48 -15.56 4.63
C ILE A 117 7.00 -16.64 5.60
N LYS A 118 5.70 -16.94 5.65
CA LYS A 118 5.17 -18.07 6.42
C LYS A 118 5.85 -19.38 6.00
N GLY A 119 5.98 -19.61 4.70
CA GLY A 119 6.67 -20.77 4.16
C GLY A 119 8.15 -20.84 4.59
N TYR A 120 8.85 -19.73 4.51
CA TYR A 120 10.25 -19.66 4.98
C TYR A 120 10.38 -19.99 6.47
N LEU A 121 9.47 -19.48 7.31
CA LEU A 121 9.47 -19.79 8.75
C LEU A 121 9.20 -21.28 9.01
N CYS A 122 8.21 -21.88 8.34
CA CYS A 122 7.95 -23.32 8.45
C CYS A 122 9.16 -24.18 8.07
N LEU A 123 9.88 -23.82 7.01
CA LEU A 123 11.10 -24.53 6.60
C LEU A 123 12.24 -24.36 7.60
N LYS A 124 12.40 -23.15 8.15
CA LYS A 124 13.41 -22.87 9.19
C LYS A 124 13.18 -23.68 10.46
N ASP A 125 11.91 -23.89 10.82
CA ASP A 125 11.52 -24.70 11.98
C ASP A 125 11.54 -26.22 11.70
N GLY A 126 11.94 -26.64 10.47
CA GLY A 126 12.01 -28.04 10.06
C GLY A 126 10.65 -28.71 9.83
N LYS A 127 9.57 -27.94 9.74
CA LYS A 127 8.20 -28.45 9.55
C LYS A 127 7.81 -28.53 8.07
N VAL A 128 8.43 -29.47 7.35
CA VAL A 128 8.21 -29.60 5.88
C VAL A 128 6.78 -29.96 5.53
N VAL A 129 6.10 -30.78 6.33
CA VAL A 129 4.71 -31.17 6.10
C VAL A 129 3.78 -29.96 6.24
N ASP A 130 3.99 -29.12 7.25
CA ASP A 130 3.23 -27.87 7.46
C ASP A 130 3.48 -26.88 6.31
N PHE A 131 4.74 -26.80 5.83
CA PHE A 131 5.05 -26.00 4.65
C PHE A 131 4.23 -26.43 3.43
N ILE A 132 4.16 -27.71 3.12
CA ILE A 132 3.42 -28.21 1.96
C ILE A 132 1.90 -27.96 2.15
N CYS A 133 1.35 -28.31 3.31
CA CYS A 133 -0.08 -28.26 3.56
C CYS A 133 -0.63 -26.83 3.75
N ASP A 134 0.11 -25.98 4.45
CA ASP A 134 -0.38 -24.65 4.87
C ASP A 134 0.12 -23.52 3.97
N VAL A 135 1.09 -23.78 3.11
CA VAL A 135 1.67 -22.77 2.21
C VAL A 135 1.51 -23.16 0.75
N VAL A 136 2.06 -24.32 0.34
CA VAL A 136 2.08 -24.71 -1.08
C VAL A 136 0.66 -24.94 -1.62
N LEU A 137 -0.19 -25.63 -0.88
CA LEU A 137 -1.59 -25.84 -1.31
C LEU A 137 -2.37 -24.53 -1.44
N TRP A 138 -2.13 -23.57 -0.54
CA TRP A 138 -2.72 -22.24 -0.65
C TRP A 138 -2.19 -21.47 -1.86
N PHE A 139 -0.89 -21.52 -2.13
CA PHE A 139 -0.32 -20.91 -3.35
C PHE A 139 -0.97 -21.50 -4.62
N VAL A 140 -1.03 -22.82 -4.70
CA VAL A 140 -1.61 -23.52 -5.87
C VAL A 140 -3.07 -23.12 -6.06
N MET A 141 -3.86 -23.13 -4.99
CA MET A 141 -5.28 -22.78 -5.06
C MET A 141 -5.49 -21.31 -5.44
N LEU A 142 -4.78 -20.37 -4.79
CA LEU A 142 -4.92 -18.94 -5.04
C LEU A 142 -4.47 -18.55 -6.44
N ILE A 143 -3.35 -19.09 -6.91
CA ILE A 143 -2.89 -18.88 -8.29
C ILE A 143 -3.90 -19.43 -9.29
N GLY A 144 -4.45 -20.62 -9.03
CA GLY A 144 -5.50 -21.21 -9.86
C GLY A 144 -6.75 -20.33 -9.93
N LEU A 145 -7.20 -19.77 -8.80
CA LEU A 145 -8.34 -18.86 -8.75
C LEU A 145 -8.07 -17.54 -9.49
N ILE A 146 -6.87 -16.98 -9.35
CA ILE A 146 -6.47 -15.75 -10.07
C ILE A 146 -6.45 -16.02 -11.58
N LEU A 147 -5.86 -17.12 -12.02
CA LEU A 147 -5.84 -17.50 -13.44
C LEU A 147 -7.24 -17.77 -14.00
N MET A 148 -8.18 -18.20 -13.19
CA MET A 148 -9.60 -18.32 -13.59
C MET A 148 -10.31 -16.95 -13.63
N LEU A 149 -9.92 -16.01 -12.77
CA LEU A 149 -10.52 -14.69 -12.71
C LEU A 149 -10.11 -13.82 -13.90
N LEU A 150 -8.84 -13.88 -14.33
CA LEU A 150 -8.30 -13.02 -15.39
C LEU A 150 -9.06 -13.08 -16.72
N PRO A 151 -9.51 -14.26 -17.26
CA PRO A 151 -10.29 -14.32 -18.49
C PRO A 151 -11.79 -14.16 -18.26
N SER A 152 -12.26 -13.86 -17.05
CA SER A 152 -13.67 -13.71 -16.73
C SER A 152 -14.24 -12.37 -17.20
N ASP A 153 -15.55 -12.34 -17.49
CA ASP A 153 -16.27 -11.11 -17.84
C ASP A 153 -16.24 -10.08 -16.71
N ILE A 154 -16.13 -10.55 -15.45
CA ILE A 154 -16.00 -9.67 -14.28
C ILE A 154 -14.70 -8.88 -14.35
N PHE A 155 -13.58 -9.56 -14.61
CA PHE A 155 -12.28 -8.88 -14.76
C PHE A 155 -12.27 -7.99 -16.00
N ALA A 156 -12.81 -8.45 -17.12
CA ALA A 156 -12.90 -7.66 -18.34
C ALA A 156 -13.68 -6.36 -18.16
N SER A 157 -14.77 -6.38 -17.38
CA SER A 157 -15.55 -5.17 -17.07
C SER A 157 -14.80 -4.18 -16.18
N ILE A 158 -13.97 -4.65 -15.25
CA ILE A 158 -13.18 -3.82 -14.34
C ILE A 158 -11.93 -3.29 -15.06
N ALA A 159 -11.18 -4.18 -15.72
CA ALA A 159 -9.93 -3.84 -16.38
C ALA A 159 -10.11 -3.14 -17.73
N GLN A 160 -11.32 -3.14 -18.27
CA GLN A 160 -11.66 -2.64 -19.62
C GLN A 160 -10.81 -3.31 -20.73
N THR A 161 -10.34 -4.50 -20.45
CA THR A 161 -9.51 -5.31 -21.35
C THR A 161 -9.92 -6.77 -21.22
N THR A 162 -10.01 -7.47 -22.34
CA THR A 162 -10.29 -8.89 -22.37
C THR A 162 -8.97 -9.67 -22.48
N ILE A 163 -8.74 -10.58 -21.53
CA ILE A 163 -7.61 -11.50 -21.57
C ILE A 163 -8.15 -12.87 -21.95
N VAL A 164 -7.67 -13.41 -23.06
CA VAL A 164 -8.06 -14.74 -23.53
C VAL A 164 -6.88 -15.69 -23.35
N PHE A 165 -7.09 -16.73 -22.55
CA PHE A 165 -6.09 -17.78 -22.37
C PHE A 165 -6.36 -18.99 -23.28
N PRO A 166 -5.30 -19.73 -23.70
CA PRO A 166 -5.46 -21.01 -24.37
C PRO A 166 -6.26 -21.99 -23.51
N ALA A 167 -7.01 -22.88 -24.13
CA ALA A 167 -7.84 -23.87 -23.44
C ALA A 167 -7.05 -24.74 -22.44
N ALA A 168 -5.79 -25.03 -22.76
CA ALA A 168 -4.90 -25.78 -21.87
C ALA A 168 -4.62 -25.01 -20.56
N LEU A 169 -4.41 -23.69 -20.62
CA LEU A 169 -4.16 -22.86 -19.42
C LEU A 169 -5.43 -22.71 -18.58
N ASN A 170 -6.60 -22.57 -19.21
CA ASN A 170 -7.88 -22.55 -18.49
C ASN A 170 -8.15 -23.88 -17.77
N THR A 171 -7.84 -25.00 -18.41
CA THR A 171 -7.98 -26.33 -17.79
C THR A 171 -6.98 -26.47 -16.63
N ALA A 172 -5.73 -26.08 -16.83
CA ALA A 172 -4.73 -26.10 -15.77
C ALA A 172 -5.14 -25.25 -14.57
N ALA A 173 -5.66 -24.03 -14.78
CA ALA A 173 -6.16 -23.17 -13.72
C ALA A 173 -7.28 -23.82 -12.89
N LYS A 174 -8.24 -24.47 -13.55
CA LYS A 174 -9.32 -25.22 -12.88
C LYS A 174 -8.78 -26.39 -12.07
N VAL A 175 -7.84 -27.16 -12.64
CA VAL A 175 -7.21 -28.30 -11.95
C VAL A 175 -6.41 -27.83 -10.74
N MET A 176 -5.66 -26.73 -10.87
CA MET A 176 -4.91 -26.14 -9.74
C MET A 176 -5.85 -25.66 -8.63
N ALA A 177 -6.92 -24.95 -8.97
CA ALA A 177 -7.89 -24.46 -7.99
C ALA A 177 -8.59 -25.60 -7.27
N ALA A 178 -9.10 -26.59 -8.01
CA ALA A 178 -9.79 -27.76 -7.45
C ALA A 178 -8.83 -28.66 -6.66
N GLY A 179 -7.64 -28.94 -7.17
CA GLY A 179 -6.62 -29.76 -6.51
C GLY A 179 -6.12 -29.11 -5.21
N GLY A 180 -5.89 -27.80 -5.22
CA GLY A 180 -5.53 -27.03 -4.03
C GLY A 180 -6.64 -27.04 -2.98
N ALA A 181 -7.90 -26.84 -3.38
CA ALA A 181 -9.05 -26.88 -2.49
C ALA A 181 -9.24 -28.26 -1.85
N ILE A 182 -9.20 -29.34 -2.64
CA ILE A 182 -9.29 -30.71 -2.14
C ILE A 182 -8.13 -31.02 -1.21
N GLY A 183 -6.90 -30.61 -1.56
CA GLY A 183 -5.73 -30.77 -0.73
C GLY A 183 -5.87 -30.09 0.62
N ILE A 184 -6.37 -28.84 0.68
CA ILE A 184 -6.62 -28.11 1.92
C ILE A 184 -7.66 -28.84 2.78
N VAL A 185 -8.80 -29.26 2.20
CA VAL A 185 -9.85 -29.96 2.95
C VAL A 185 -9.33 -31.26 3.56
N LEU A 186 -8.49 -32.00 2.84
CA LEU A 186 -7.97 -33.28 3.32
C LEU A 186 -6.83 -33.12 4.35
N MET A 187 -6.01 -32.09 4.23
CA MET A 187 -4.75 -31.99 4.98
C MET A 187 -4.82 -31.02 6.17
N SER A 188 -5.73 -30.05 6.17
CA SER A 188 -5.81 -29.04 7.23
C SER A 188 -6.12 -29.62 8.59
N GLY A 189 -7.07 -30.55 8.69
CA GLY A 189 -7.45 -31.23 9.96
C GLY A 189 -6.54 -32.38 10.39
N ARG A 190 -5.32 -32.51 9.87
CA ARG A 190 -4.42 -33.68 10.08
C ARG A 190 -4.07 -33.96 11.55
N ALA A 191 -4.15 -32.97 12.42
CA ALA A 191 -3.89 -33.15 13.87
C ALA A 191 -4.96 -33.99 14.58
N ASN A 192 -6.17 -34.11 14.01
CA ASN A 192 -7.28 -34.81 14.61
C ASN A 192 -7.38 -36.25 14.10
N LYS A 193 -7.63 -37.18 15.02
CA LYS A 193 -7.79 -38.62 14.70
C LYS A 193 -9.16 -38.95 14.11
N ASN A 194 -10.20 -38.16 14.39
CA ASN A 194 -11.56 -38.39 13.90
C ASN A 194 -11.69 -37.86 12.46
N PRO A 195 -12.05 -38.73 11.48
CA PRO A 195 -12.12 -38.34 10.07
C PRO A 195 -13.22 -37.30 9.80
N ALA A 196 -14.35 -37.37 10.49
CA ALA A 196 -15.42 -36.37 10.36
C ALA A 196 -15.00 -35.00 10.85
N LEU A 197 -14.32 -34.91 11.99
CA LEU A 197 -13.80 -33.65 12.51
C LEU A 197 -12.69 -33.10 11.63
N ARG A 198 -11.84 -33.96 11.08
CA ARG A 198 -10.79 -33.58 10.12
C ARG A 198 -11.38 -32.93 8.87
N LEU A 199 -12.46 -33.51 8.31
CA LEU A 199 -13.13 -32.96 7.15
C LEU A 199 -13.83 -31.63 7.45
N ALA A 200 -14.47 -31.52 8.61
CA ALA A 200 -15.14 -30.29 9.05
C ALA A 200 -14.14 -29.14 9.22
N LEU A 201 -12.98 -29.37 9.84
CA LEU A 201 -11.92 -28.38 9.99
C LEU A 201 -11.30 -28.01 8.65
N GLY A 202 -11.14 -28.96 7.74
CA GLY A 202 -10.66 -28.67 6.38
C GLY A 202 -11.65 -27.82 5.58
N ALA A 203 -12.94 -28.05 5.71
CA ALA A 203 -13.98 -27.22 5.09
C ALA A 203 -14.00 -25.81 5.70
N TYR A 204 -13.78 -25.68 7.01
CA TYR A 204 -13.65 -24.40 7.68
C TYR A 204 -12.43 -23.61 7.18
N ASP A 205 -11.30 -24.28 7.01
CA ASP A 205 -10.11 -23.64 6.45
C ASP A 205 -10.30 -23.22 4.98
N LEU A 206 -11.02 -24.02 4.19
CA LEU A 206 -11.37 -23.61 2.83
C LEU A 206 -12.24 -22.34 2.83
N TYR A 207 -13.10 -22.16 3.83
CA TYR A 207 -13.86 -20.91 3.99
C TYR A 207 -12.97 -19.70 4.16
N ASN A 208 -11.75 -19.83 4.68
CA ASN A 208 -10.77 -18.73 4.79
C ASN A 208 -10.35 -18.13 3.44
N VAL A 209 -10.69 -18.77 2.30
CA VAL A 209 -10.59 -18.15 0.97
C VAL A 209 -11.33 -16.81 0.92
N THR A 210 -12.48 -16.70 1.59
CA THR A 210 -13.23 -15.44 1.66
C THR A 210 -12.44 -14.35 2.37
N GLY A 211 -11.65 -14.71 3.40
CA GLY A 211 -10.71 -13.80 4.07
C GLY A 211 -9.60 -13.31 3.13
N TRP A 212 -9.04 -14.20 2.32
CA TRP A 212 -8.05 -13.80 1.31
C TRP A 212 -8.62 -12.85 0.26
N LEU A 213 -9.84 -13.08 -0.20
CA LEU A 213 -10.54 -12.18 -1.11
C LEU A 213 -10.80 -10.82 -0.46
N SER A 214 -11.27 -10.81 0.81
CA SER A 214 -11.48 -9.58 1.57
C SER A 214 -10.18 -8.79 1.75
N ASP A 215 -9.08 -9.46 2.07
CA ASP A 215 -7.76 -8.83 2.20
C ASP A 215 -7.30 -8.23 0.86
N ALA A 216 -7.46 -8.97 -0.25
CA ALA A 216 -7.12 -8.46 -1.57
C ALA A 216 -7.96 -7.21 -1.93
N LEU A 217 -9.27 -7.25 -1.68
CA LEU A 217 -10.16 -6.11 -1.93
C LEU A 217 -9.84 -4.91 -1.02
N SER A 218 -9.24 -5.12 0.15
CA SER A 218 -8.79 -4.04 1.04
C SER A 218 -7.77 -3.10 0.39
N TYR A 219 -7.04 -3.56 -0.63
CA TYR A 219 -6.09 -2.73 -1.39
C TYR A 219 -6.78 -1.73 -2.33
N SER A 220 -8.09 -1.79 -2.51
CA SER A 220 -8.85 -0.73 -3.22
C SER A 220 -8.74 0.65 -2.54
N ARG A 221 -8.31 0.70 -1.27
CA ARG A 221 -7.99 1.96 -0.57
C ARG A 221 -6.86 2.74 -1.23
N LEU A 222 -5.94 2.07 -1.91
CA LEU A 222 -4.87 2.74 -2.67
C LEU A 222 -5.48 3.61 -3.77
N LEU A 223 -6.49 3.09 -4.46
CA LEU A 223 -7.28 3.85 -5.42
C LEU A 223 -8.01 5.02 -4.75
N ALA A 224 -8.76 4.75 -3.68
CA ALA A 224 -9.60 5.76 -3.03
C ALA A 224 -8.78 6.96 -2.54
N LEU A 225 -7.64 6.72 -1.87
CA LEU A 225 -6.78 7.78 -1.36
C LEU A 225 -6.00 8.49 -2.47
N GLY A 226 -5.46 7.75 -3.44
CA GLY A 226 -4.75 8.35 -4.57
C GLY A 226 -5.66 9.28 -5.38
N LEU A 227 -6.92 8.88 -5.63
CA LEU A 227 -7.90 9.75 -6.28
C LEU A 227 -8.29 10.93 -5.39
N ALA A 228 -8.55 10.71 -4.10
CA ALA A 228 -8.98 11.78 -3.18
C ALA A 228 -7.95 12.92 -3.14
N THR A 229 -6.66 12.60 -3.04
CA THR A 229 -5.58 13.59 -3.05
C THR A 229 -5.62 14.47 -4.30
N GLY A 230 -5.72 13.84 -5.48
CA GLY A 230 -5.73 14.55 -6.75
C GLY A 230 -7.02 15.35 -6.99
N VAL A 231 -8.19 14.78 -6.66
CA VAL A 231 -9.50 15.46 -6.82
C VAL A 231 -9.58 16.69 -5.93
N ILE A 232 -9.22 16.58 -4.64
CA ILE A 232 -9.26 17.71 -3.71
C ILE A 232 -8.28 18.81 -4.16
N ALA A 233 -7.07 18.43 -4.58
CA ALA A 233 -6.10 19.38 -5.11
C ALA A 233 -6.64 20.12 -6.34
N SER A 234 -7.26 19.42 -7.29
CA SER A 234 -7.85 20.02 -8.49
C SER A 234 -9.01 20.95 -8.16
N VAL A 235 -9.87 20.60 -7.19
CA VAL A 235 -10.98 21.47 -6.75
C VAL A 235 -10.44 22.76 -6.12
N ILE A 236 -9.41 22.69 -5.25
CA ILE A 236 -8.77 23.86 -4.66
C ILE A 236 -8.23 24.79 -5.74
N ASN A 237 -7.55 24.23 -6.73
CA ASN A 237 -7.01 24.97 -7.86
C ASN A 237 -8.09 25.64 -8.70
N GLN A 238 -9.18 24.94 -8.98
CA GLN A 238 -10.34 25.49 -9.72
C GLN A 238 -11.03 26.63 -8.96
N MET A 239 -11.21 26.48 -7.64
CA MET A 239 -11.76 27.57 -6.81
C MET A 239 -10.88 28.82 -6.90
N GLY A 240 -9.57 28.66 -6.88
CA GLY A 240 -8.63 29.77 -7.09
C GLY A 240 -8.73 30.37 -8.51
N ALA A 241 -8.91 29.52 -9.53
CA ALA A 241 -9.02 29.96 -10.91
C ALA A 241 -10.25 30.84 -11.20
N MET A 242 -11.35 30.63 -10.48
CA MET A 242 -12.61 31.39 -10.62
C MET A 242 -12.49 32.86 -10.17
N LEU A 243 -11.44 33.22 -9.43
CA LEU A 243 -11.23 34.59 -8.97
C LEU A 243 -10.84 35.53 -10.12
N PRO A 244 -11.23 36.83 -10.07
CA PRO A 244 -10.91 37.77 -11.11
C PRO A 244 -9.39 38.04 -11.21
N ASN A 245 -8.91 38.39 -12.42
CA ASN A 245 -7.50 38.70 -12.67
C ASN A 245 -7.12 40.14 -12.25
N ASN A 246 -7.44 40.50 -11.01
CA ASN A 246 -7.03 41.76 -10.39
C ASN A 246 -6.11 41.49 -9.20
N VAL A 247 -5.49 42.52 -8.63
CA VAL A 247 -4.55 42.38 -7.50
C VAL A 247 -5.20 41.64 -6.31
N ILE A 248 -6.44 41.97 -6.00
CA ILE A 248 -7.19 41.33 -4.90
C ILE A 248 -7.43 39.84 -5.22
N GLY A 249 -7.82 39.52 -6.45
CA GLY A 249 -8.05 38.15 -6.87
C GLY A 249 -6.77 37.30 -6.85
N VAL A 250 -5.61 37.86 -7.20
CA VAL A 250 -4.32 37.15 -7.10
C VAL A 250 -3.94 36.90 -5.64
N ILE A 251 -4.14 37.85 -4.74
CA ILE A 251 -3.90 37.67 -3.31
C ILE A 251 -4.81 36.56 -2.75
N LEU A 252 -6.11 36.59 -3.07
CA LEU A 252 -7.05 35.56 -2.65
C LEU A 252 -6.70 34.19 -3.24
N PHE A 253 -6.25 34.13 -4.50
CA PHE A 253 -5.74 32.88 -5.11
C PHE A 253 -4.59 32.28 -4.30
N ILE A 254 -3.59 33.08 -3.93
CA ILE A 254 -2.46 32.62 -3.14
C ILE A 254 -2.91 32.11 -1.76
N VAL A 255 -3.83 32.81 -1.11
CA VAL A 255 -4.37 32.41 0.21
C VAL A 255 -5.10 31.07 0.09
N ILE A 256 -6.02 30.92 -0.87
CA ILE A 256 -6.77 29.68 -1.10
C ILE A 256 -5.80 28.54 -1.44
N PHE A 257 -4.81 28.80 -2.28
CA PHE A 257 -3.79 27.83 -2.63
C PHE A 257 -3.02 27.33 -1.40
N ILE A 258 -2.45 28.23 -0.62
CA ILE A 258 -1.64 27.85 0.55
C ILE A 258 -2.50 27.11 1.58
N VAL A 259 -3.62 27.68 1.98
CA VAL A 259 -4.49 27.09 3.01
C VAL A 259 -5.06 25.76 2.53
N GLY A 260 -5.58 25.72 1.30
CA GLY A 260 -6.17 24.52 0.73
C GLY A 260 -5.18 23.37 0.58
N HIS A 261 -3.99 23.64 0.00
CA HIS A 261 -2.99 22.59 -0.18
C HIS A 261 -2.33 22.13 1.13
N VAL A 262 -2.15 23.00 2.11
CA VAL A 262 -1.67 22.62 3.46
C VAL A 262 -2.69 21.68 4.13
N LEU A 263 -3.97 22.01 4.09
CA LEU A 263 -5.02 21.16 4.64
C LEU A 263 -5.14 19.84 3.87
N ASN A 264 -5.09 19.86 2.56
CA ASN A 264 -5.13 18.67 1.72
C ASN A 264 -3.94 17.74 2.02
N LEU A 265 -2.74 18.30 2.11
CA LEU A 265 -1.55 17.54 2.49
C LEU A 265 -1.68 16.93 3.88
N ALA A 266 -2.12 17.70 4.88
CA ALA A 266 -2.27 17.20 6.25
C ALA A 266 -3.27 16.04 6.34
N ILE A 267 -4.44 16.18 5.73
CA ILE A 267 -5.49 15.14 5.75
C ILE A 267 -5.03 13.88 5.01
N ASN A 268 -4.48 14.02 3.81
CA ASN A 268 -4.07 12.88 3.02
C ASN A 268 -2.78 12.21 3.55
N LEU A 269 -1.86 12.97 4.16
CA LEU A 269 -0.68 12.43 4.84
C LEU A 269 -1.09 11.55 6.02
N LEU A 270 -2.03 12.04 6.84
CA LEU A 270 -2.59 11.26 7.95
C LEU A 270 -3.34 10.02 7.44
N GLY A 271 -4.16 10.18 6.40
CA GLY A 271 -4.87 9.08 5.74
C GLY A 271 -3.91 8.02 5.22
N ALA A 272 -2.89 8.41 4.48
CA ALA A 272 -1.88 7.50 3.96
C ALA A 272 -1.15 6.76 5.09
N TYR A 273 -0.79 7.45 6.17
CA TYR A 273 -0.16 6.84 7.35
C TYR A 273 -1.06 5.76 7.98
N VAL A 274 -2.31 6.10 8.31
CA VAL A 274 -3.24 5.18 8.98
C VAL A 274 -3.56 3.97 8.11
N HIS A 275 -3.84 4.18 6.84
CA HIS A 275 -4.25 3.12 5.93
C HIS A 275 -3.08 2.22 5.53
N THR A 276 -1.87 2.76 5.37
CA THR A 276 -0.65 1.95 5.15
C THR A 276 -0.34 1.09 6.37
N ASN A 277 -0.44 1.64 7.59
CA ASN A 277 -0.29 0.86 8.81
C ASN A 277 -1.30 -0.31 8.86
N ARG A 278 -2.55 -0.06 8.51
CA ARG A 278 -3.56 -1.11 8.48
C ARG A 278 -3.21 -2.22 7.48
N LEU A 279 -2.81 -1.88 6.25
CA LEU A 279 -2.39 -2.86 5.26
C LEU A 279 -1.21 -3.71 5.74
N GLN A 280 -0.28 -3.13 6.52
CA GLN A 280 0.86 -3.87 7.05
C GLN A 280 0.48 -4.76 8.25
N PHE A 281 -0.27 -4.23 9.21
CA PHE A 281 -0.53 -4.94 10.47
C PHE A 281 -1.70 -5.91 10.39
N VAL A 282 -2.72 -5.63 9.60
CA VAL A 282 -3.91 -6.50 9.51
C VAL A 282 -3.75 -7.48 8.35
N GLU A 283 -3.54 -6.99 7.14
CA GLU A 283 -3.53 -7.84 5.95
C GLU A 283 -2.21 -8.62 5.81
N PHE A 284 -1.06 -7.98 6.00
CA PHE A 284 0.24 -8.61 5.78
C PHE A 284 0.70 -9.46 6.96
N PHE A 285 0.77 -8.89 8.17
CA PHE A 285 1.21 -9.64 9.35
C PHE A 285 0.25 -10.77 9.71
N GLY A 286 -1.05 -10.62 9.50
CA GLY A 286 -2.04 -11.68 9.70
C GLY A 286 -1.75 -12.97 8.91
N LYS A 287 -0.86 -12.95 7.91
CA LYS A 287 -0.50 -14.12 7.12
C LYS A 287 0.56 -15.02 7.77
N PHE A 288 1.46 -14.46 8.56
CA PHE A 288 2.62 -15.21 9.08
C PHE A 288 2.99 -14.91 10.53
N TYR A 289 2.47 -13.82 11.12
CA TYR A 289 2.83 -13.41 12.46
C TYR A 289 1.84 -13.95 13.48
N GLU A 290 2.32 -14.79 14.40
CA GLU A 290 1.60 -15.22 15.59
C GLU A 290 2.11 -14.39 16.76
N GLY A 291 1.25 -13.53 17.31
CA GLY A 291 1.59 -12.70 18.47
C GLY A 291 1.60 -13.54 19.75
N GLY A 292 2.49 -13.21 20.67
CA GLY A 292 2.56 -13.84 21.99
C GLY A 292 3.81 -13.45 22.75
N GLY A 293 3.81 -13.76 24.06
CA GLY A 293 4.91 -13.46 24.96
C GLY A 293 4.97 -12.00 25.41
N LYS A 294 5.84 -11.72 26.37
CA LYS A 294 6.17 -10.37 26.82
C LYS A 294 7.59 -10.04 26.36
N ALA A 295 7.79 -8.79 25.89
CA ALA A 295 9.12 -8.31 25.57
C ALA A 295 10.00 -8.36 26.82
N PHE A 296 11.24 -8.85 26.67
CA PHE A 296 12.22 -8.78 27.75
C PHE A 296 12.69 -7.34 27.89
N GLU A 297 12.39 -6.73 29.04
CA GLU A 297 12.89 -5.41 29.41
C GLU A 297 14.06 -5.58 30.38
N PRO A 298 15.31 -5.42 29.93
CA PRO A 298 16.46 -5.46 30.81
C PRO A 298 16.41 -4.30 31.81
N PHE A 299 16.86 -4.55 33.02
CA PHE A 299 17.05 -3.49 34.01
C PHE A 299 18.16 -2.57 33.55
N LYS A 300 17.75 -1.39 33.04
CA LYS A 300 18.67 -0.34 32.59
C LYS A 300 18.16 1.03 33.01
N GLU A 301 19.09 1.98 33.17
CA GLU A 301 18.73 3.37 33.39
C GLU A 301 17.93 3.90 32.18
N ASN A 302 16.72 4.37 32.47
CA ASN A 302 15.84 4.99 31.46
C ASN A 302 15.67 6.46 31.83
N THR A 303 16.65 7.27 31.43
CA THR A 303 16.64 8.70 31.70
C THR A 303 15.78 9.45 30.70
N LYS A 304 14.85 10.26 31.17
CA LYS A 304 13.91 11.03 30.34
C LYS A 304 14.49 12.35 29.84
N TYR A 305 15.41 12.94 30.59
CA TYR A 305 15.91 14.30 30.35
C TYR A 305 17.43 14.40 30.20
N VAL A 306 18.16 13.33 30.43
CA VAL A 306 19.64 13.29 30.44
C VAL A 306 20.11 12.08 29.65
N ASP A 307 21.06 12.27 28.75
CA ASP A 307 21.78 11.16 28.10
C ASP A 307 23.01 10.80 28.96
N VAL A 308 23.04 9.58 29.49
CA VAL A 308 24.22 9.06 30.21
C VAL A 308 25.26 8.64 29.16
N LYS A 309 26.41 9.29 29.16
CA LYS A 309 27.57 8.82 28.40
C LYS A 309 28.35 7.83 29.28
N GLU A 310 28.44 6.58 28.85
CA GLU A 310 29.45 5.66 29.38
C GLU A 310 30.82 6.15 28.92
N GLU A 311 31.63 6.68 29.85
CA GLU A 311 33.05 6.83 29.59
C GLU A 311 33.66 5.44 29.59
N THR A 312 34.04 4.97 28.41
CA THR A 312 34.88 3.77 28.28
C THR A 312 36.24 4.14 28.87
N THR A 313 36.44 3.84 30.14
CA THR A 313 37.79 3.85 30.74
C THR A 313 38.57 2.72 30.05
N LEU A 314 39.57 3.15 29.25
CA LEU A 314 40.61 2.31 28.67
C LEU A 314 41.45 1.66 29.77
#